data_59baf6560be630c427a68328f5c57172
#
_entry.id   59baf6560be630c427a68328f5c57172
#
_cell.length_a   1.000
_cell.length_b   1.000
_cell.length_c   1.000
_cell.angle_alpha   90.00
_cell.angle_beta   90.00
_cell.angle_gamma   90.00
#
_symmetry.space_group_name_H-M   'P 1'
#
loop_
_entity.id
_entity.type
_entity.pdbx_description
1 polymer ?
#
loop_
_entity_poly.entity_id
_entity_poly.type
_entity_poly.pdbx_seq_one_letter_code
_entity_poly.pdbx_strand_id
1 'polypeptide(L)'
;FTAFTEFKDRTVVLNGFSKAYAMTGLRLGYFTAPAAFVQAANLLHQNVVLCANITAQYGAIAALKYCENDMLAMVAEYEKRRQIMIDGLKKIGLPLYEPEGAFYVFPCIKQTGLTSMEFVEKLLTEEEVLVIPGSSFGASGEGFIRCSYAYSEDNLREALTRLDRFIRKYTK
;
A
#
# COMPACT_ATOMS: atom_id res chain seq x y z
N PHE A 1 -6.73 17.33 -6.90
CA PHE A 1 -6.15 18.42 -7.70
C PHE A 1 -6.81 18.53 -9.08
N THR A 2 -7.05 17.44 -9.80
CA THR A 2 -7.70 17.48 -11.13
C THR A 2 -9.14 18.04 -11.11
N ALA A 3 -9.81 18.02 -9.97
CA ALA A 3 -11.11 18.67 -9.80
C ALA A 3 -11.03 20.21 -9.78
N PHE A 4 -9.82 20.76 -9.58
CA PHE A 4 -9.60 22.20 -9.59
C PHE A 4 -9.15 22.64 -10.99
N THR A 5 -10.05 23.25 -11.74
CA THR A 5 -9.79 23.68 -13.14
C THR A 5 -8.63 24.67 -13.26
N GLU A 6 -8.39 25.49 -12.24
CA GLU A 6 -7.30 26.46 -12.16
C GLU A 6 -5.88 25.85 -12.13
N PHE A 7 -5.75 24.56 -11.74
CA PHE A 7 -4.47 23.86 -11.70
C PHE A 7 -4.26 22.89 -12.87
N LYS A 8 -5.23 22.74 -13.76
CA LYS A 8 -5.23 21.75 -14.83
C LYS A 8 -3.99 21.87 -15.72
N ASP A 9 -3.57 23.08 -16.05
CA ASP A 9 -2.46 23.34 -16.98
C ASP A 9 -1.07 23.11 -16.37
N ARG A 10 -0.99 22.83 -15.08
CA ARG A 10 0.26 22.54 -14.35
C ARG A 10 0.18 21.27 -13.49
N THR A 11 -0.80 20.42 -13.77
CA THR A 11 -0.99 19.18 -13.01
C THR A 11 -0.75 17.97 -13.91
N VAL A 12 0.09 17.06 -13.43
CA VAL A 12 0.27 15.72 -13.98
C VAL A 12 -0.28 14.73 -12.97
N VAL A 13 -1.25 13.92 -13.38
CA VAL A 13 -1.82 12.86 -12.55
C VAL A 13 -1.35 11.53 -13.05
N LEU A 14 -0.65 10.79 -12.21
CA LEU A 14 -0.25 9.41 -12.49
C LEU A 14 -1.18 8.46 -11.73
N ASN A 15 -1.63 7.44 -12.42
CA ASN A 15 -2.48 6.41 -11.86
C ASN A 15 -2.16 5.05 -12.49
N GLY A 16 -2.73 3.97 -11.95
CA GLY A 16 -2.48 2.63 -12.48
C GLY A 16 -3.54 1.61 -12.07
N PHE A 17 -3.55 0.52 -12.80
CA PHE A 17 -4.51 -0.57 -12.62
C PHE A 17 -4.06 -1.62 -11.59
N SER A 18 -2.79 -1.55 -11.17
CA SER A 18 -2.18 -2.57 -10.33
C SER A 18 -2.93 -2.84 -9.03
N LYS A 19 -3.46 -1.79 -8.37
CA LYS A 19 -4.07 -1.90 -7.04
C LYS A 19 -5.59 -1.89 -7.11
N ALA A 20 -6.18 -0.86 -7.69
CA ALA A 20 -7.64 -0.73 -7.76
C ALA A 20 -8.34 -1.90 -8.46
N TYR A 21 -7.71 -2.47 -9.48
CA TYR A 21 -8.26 -3.57 -10.28
C TYR A 21 -7.48 -4.89 -10.11
N ALA A 22 -6.64 -5.02 -9.07
CA ALA A 22 -5.84 -6.22 -8.81
C ALA A 22 -4.98 -6.70 -10.01
N MET A 23 -4.53 -5.78 -10.87
CA MET A 23 -3.82 -6.05 -12.12
C MET A 23 -2.29 -5.88 -11.98
N THR A 24 -1.70 -6.29 -10.86
CA THR A 24 -0.27 -6.07 -10.57
C THR A 24 0.65 -6.70 -11.61
N GLY A 25 0.32 -7.90 -12.11
CA GLY A 25 1.11 -8.64 -13.10
C GLY A 25 1.03 -8.06 -14.52
N LEU A 26 0.00 -7.29 -14.85
CA LEU A 26 -0.20 -6.73 -16.18
C LEU A 26 0.67 -5.51 -16.46
N ARG A 27 1.33 -4.93 -15.46
CA ARG A 27 2.29 -3.84 -15.58
C ARG A 27 1.78 -2.64 -16.36
N LEU A 28 0.56 -2.16 -16.07
CA LEU A 28 -0.06 -1.05 -16.76
C LEU A 28 -0.41 0.10 -15.81
N GLY A 29 -0.02 1.30 -16.23
CA GLY A 29 -0.40 2.56 -15.63
C GLY A 29 -0.69 3.59 -16.72
N TYR A 30 -1.16 4.74 -16.31
CA TYR A 30 -1.41 5.87 -17.19
C TYR A 30 -1.15 7.20 -16.46
N PHE A 31 -1.00 8.24 -17.24
CA PHE A 31 -1.01 9.59 -16.69
C PHE A 31 -1.86 10.51 -17.57
N THR A 32 -2.37 11.58 -16.98
CA THR A 32 -3.01 12.68 -17.66
C THR A 32 -2.24 13.96 -17.36
N ALA A 33 -2.03 14.78 -18.38
CA ALA A 33 -1.23 16.01 -18.29
C ALA A 33 -1.61 16.99 -19.40
N PRO A 34 -1.13 18.24 -19.37
CA PRO A 34 -1.21 19.16 -20.50
C PRO A 34 -0.59 18.55 -21.77
N ALA A 35 -1.14 18.88 -22.94
CA ALA A 35 -0.76 18.27 -24.21
C ALA A 35 0.74 18.33 -24.52
N ALA A 36 1.40 19.45 -24.24
CA ALA A 36 2.84 19.61 -24.45
C ALA A 36 3.66 18.60 -23.62
N PHE A 37 3.26 18.35 -22.36
CA PHE A 37 3.89 17.35 -21.52
C PHE A 37 3.67 15.93 -22.07
N VAL A 38 2.45 15.60 -22.49
CA VAL A 38 2.11 14.30 -23.06
C VAL A 38 2.93 14.04 -24.33
N GLN A 39 3.09 15.02 -25.20
CA GLN A 39 3.90 14.90 -26.43
C GLN A 39 5.37 14.59 -26.10
N ALA A 40 5.99 15.32 -25.17
CA ALA A 40 7.37 15.09 -24.76
C ALA A 40 7.55 13.72 -24.10
N ALA A 41 6.64 13.34 -23.19
CA ALA A 41 6.67 12.05 -22.53
C ALA A 41 6.48 10.88 -23.51
N ASN A 42 5.60 11.03 -24.50
CA ASN A 42 5.38 10.01 -25.53
C ASN A 42 6.62 9.79 -26.41
N LEU A 43 7.35 10.85 -26.74
CA LEU A 43 8.62 10.73 -27.48
C LEU A 43 9.65 9.90 -26.69
N LEU A 44 9.77 10.13 -25.39
CA LEU A 44 10.64 9.33 -24.53
C LEU A 44 10.14 7.88 -24.42
N HIS A 45 8.84 7.69 -24.20
CA HIS A 45 8.23 6.38 -24.06
C HIS A 45 8.45 5.50 -25.29
N GLN A 46 8.31 6.05 -26.50
CA GLN A 46 8.56 5.34 -27.75
C GLN A 46 10.00 4.84 -27.86
N ASN A 47 10.98 5.58 -27.32
CA ASN A 47 12.38 5.21 -27.39
C ASN A 47 12.83 4.27 -26.27
N VAL A 48 12.12 4.23 -25.12
CA VAL A 48 12.48 3.43 -23.95
C VAL A 48 11.73 2.08 -23.93
N VAL A 49 10.43 2.09 -24.22
CA VAL A 49 9.54 0.92 -24.05
C VAL A 49 8.78 0.56 -25.32
N LEU A 50 8.73 1.44 -26.29
CA LEU A 50 7.95 1.37 -27.52
C LEU A 50 6.45 1.57 -27.26
N CYS A 51 5.78 0.61 -26.59
CA CYS A 51 4.39 0.71 -26.19
C CYS A 51 4.09 -0.17 -24.96
N ALA A 52 3.00 0.12 -24.26
CA ALA A 52 2.50 -0.76 -23.23
C ALA A 52 1.96 -2.06 -23.83
N ASN A 53 2.01 -3.17 -23.08
CA ASN A 53 1.52 -4.47 -23.54
C ASN A 53 0.05 -4.38 -23.98
N ILE A 54 -0.24 -4.84 -25.20
CA ILE A 54 -1.58 -4.72 -25.79
C ILE A 54 -2.65 -5.51 -25.02
N THR A 55 -2.31 -6.69 -24.50
CA THR A 55 -3.23 -7.50 -23.69
C THR A 55 -3.61 -6.76 -22.42
N ALA A 56 -2.64 -6.10 -21.78
CA ALA A 56 -2.88 -5.28 -20.58
C ALA A 56 -3.80 -4.08 -20.90
N GLN A 57 -3.63 -3.44 -22.06
CA GLN A 57 -4.51 -2.34 -22.49
C GLN A 57 -5.96 -2.80 -22.67
N TYR A 58 -6.20 -3.93 -23.34
CA TYR A 58 -7.55 -4.50 -23.47
C TYR A 58 -8.11 -4.92 -22.10
N GLY A 59 -7.30 -5.49 -21.24
CA GLY A 59 -7.68 -5.79 -19.86
C GLY A 59 -8.12 -4.55 -19.08
N ALA A 60 -7.39 -3.44 -19.22
CA ALA A 60 -7.73 -2.17 -18.58
C ALA A 60 -9.04 -1.57 -19.13
N ILE A 61 -9.27 -1.66 -20.45
CA ILE A 61 -10.53 -1.23 -21.06
C ILE A 61 -11.70 -2.04 -20.48
N ALA A 62 -11.54 -3.36 -20.38
CA ALA A 62 -12.55 -4.22 -19.78
C ALA A 62 -12.79 -3.89 -18.29
N ALA A 63 -11.72 -3.70 -17.52
CA ALA A 63 -11.80 -3.32 -16.11
C ALA A 63 -12.61 -2.02 -15.91
N LEU A 64 -12.30 -0.97 -16.67
CA LEU A 64 -13.01 0.30 -16.60
C LEU A 64 -14.47 0.22 -17.04
N LYS A 65 -14.79 -0.66 -18.00
CA LYS A 65 -16.15 -0.77 -18.55
C LYS A 65 -17.05 -1.69 -17.72
N TYR A 66 -16.50 -2.72 -17.09
CA TYR A 66 -17.32 -3.83 -16.58
C TYR A 66 -17.05 -4.22 -15.13
N CYS A 67 -15.92 -3.79 -14.53
CA CYS A 67 -15.48 -4.30 -13.22
C CYS A 67 -15.60 -3.26 -12.08
N GLU A 68 -16.47 -2.27 -12.20
CA GLU A 68 -16.67 -1.29 -11.13
C GLU A 68 -17.21 -1.94 -9.85
N ASN A 69 -18.20 -2.83 -9.99
CA ASN A 69 -18.78 -3.54 -8.83
C ASN A 69 -17.78 -4.48 -8.18
N ASP A 70 -16.91 -5.13 -8.94
CA ASP A 70 -15.86 -5.99 -8.40
C ASP A 70 -14.85 -5.16 -7.61
N MET A 71 -14.46 -4.00 -8.14
CA MET A 71 -13.58 -3.06 -7.45
C MET A 71 -14.19 -2.55 -6.14
N LEU A 72 -15.47 -2.16 -6.15
CA LEU A 72 -16.18 -1.73 -4.93
C LEU A 72 -16.30 -2.86 -3.90
N ALA A 73 -16.51 -4.10 -4.33
CA ALA A 73 -16.52 -5.25 -3.43
C ALA A 73 -15.15 -5.48 -2.78
N MET A 74 -14.05 -5.33 -3.54
CA MET A 74 -12.69 -5.38 -2.97
C MET A 74 -12.44 -4.25 -1.98
N VAL A 75 -12.91 -3.04 -2.25
CA VAL A 75 -12.79 -1.90 -1.31
C VAL A 75 -13.51 -2.19 0.00
N ALA A 76 -14.73 -2.73 -0.06
CA ALA A 76 -15.50 -3.10 1.14
C ALA A 76 -14.79 -4.19 1.96
N GLU A 77 -14.16 -5.16 1.30
CA GLU A 77 -13.37 -6.18 1.97
C GLU A 77 -12.11 -5.61 2.63
N TYR A 78 -11.40 -4.69 1.94
CA TYR A 78 -10.24 -4.01 2.52
C TYR A 78 -10.63 -3.14 3.73
N GLU A 79 -11.82 -2.54 3.74
CA GLU A 79 -12.29 -1.77 4.89
C GLU A 79 -12.46 -2.64 6.14
N LYS A 80 -12.99 -3.86 6.00
CA LYS A 80 -13.07 -4.82 7.11
C LYS A 80 -11.68 -5.17 7.65
N ARG A 81 -10.75 -5.49 6.74
CA ARG A 81 -9.36 -5.84 7.10
C ARG A 81 -8.62 -4.67 7.74
N ARG A 82 -8.86 -3.45 7.25
CA ARG A 82 -8.34 -2.22 7.84
C ARG A 82 -8.78 -2.10 9.30
N GLN A 83 -10.07 -2.30 9.57
CA GLN A 83 -10.61 -2.19 10.92
C GLN A 83 -10.04 -3.26 11.85
N ILE A 84 -9.92 -4.52 11.39
CA ILE A 84 -9.27 -5.60 12.15
C ILE A 84 -7.86 -5.20 12.56
N MET A 85 -7.07 -4.65 11.65
CA MET A 85 -5.69 -4.25 11.93
C MET A 85 -5.62 -3.07 12.89
N ILE A 86 -6.44 -2.04 12.71
CA ILE A 86 -6.48 -0.86 13.60
C ILE A 86 -6.85 -1.28 15.01
N ASP A 87 -7.94 -2.03 15.18
CA ASP A 87 -8.43 -2.46 16.49
C ASP A 87 -7.41 -3.38 17.17
N GLY A 88 -6.84 -4.32 16.40
CA GLY A 88 -5.82 -5.24 16.92
C GLY A 88 -4.57 -4.51 17.39
N LEU A 89 -4.03 -3.59 16.61
CA LEU A 89 -2.84 -2.82 16.98
C LEU A 89 -3.09 -1.89 18.17
N LYS A 90 -4.24 -1.24 18.25
CA LYS A 90 -4.66 -0.46 19.43
C LYS A 90 -4.74 -1.33 20.69
N LYS A 91 -5.32 -2.53 20.58
CA LYS A 91 -5.42 -3.48 21.71
C LYS A 91 -4.06 -3.95 22.18
N ILE A 92 -3.10 -4.12 21.28
CA ILE A 92 -1.69 -4.45 21.59
C ILE A 92 -0.97 -3.26 22.26
N GLY A 93 -1.50 -2.04 22.12
CA GLY A 93 -0.90 -0.83 22.67
C GLY A 93 0.13 -0.18 21.74
N LEU A 94 0.10 -0.49 20.44
CA LEU A 94 0.95 0.15 19.44
C LEU A 94 0.30 1.43 18.89
N PRO A 95 0.87 2.61 19.13
CA PRO A 95 0.36 3.85 18.58
C PRO A 95 0.43 3.84 17.05
N LEU A 96 -0.63 4.27 16.39
CA LEU A 96 -0.67 4.40 14.94
C LEU A 96 -1.53 5.58 14.52
N TYR A 97 -1.22 6.12 13.35
CA TYR A 97 -2.16 6.97 12.60
C TYR A 97 -3.10 6.05 11.80
N GLU A 98 -4.41 6.28 11.92
CA GLU A 98 -5.39 5.47 11.20
C GLU A 98 -5.34 5.79 9.70
N PRO A 99 -5.01 4.83 8.84
CA PRO A 99 -4.93 5.09 7.41
C PRO A 99 -6.33 5.34 6.83
N GLU A 100 -6.44 6.37 6.01
CA GLU A 100 -7.66 6.69 5.25
C GLU A 100 -7.70 6.04 3.86
N GLY A 101 -6.65 5.32 3.50
CA GLY A 101 -6.53 4.65 2.20
C GLY A 101 -5.36 3.66 2.15
N ALA A 102 -5.11 3.12 0.97
CA ALA A 102 -4.18 2.02 0.72
C ALA A 102 -4.57 0.73 1.47
N PHE A 103 -3.63 -0.17 1.69
CA PHE A 103 -3.79 -1.42 2.44
C PHE A 103 -2.61 -1.65 3.40
N TYR A 104 -2.11 -0.55 3.99
CA TYR A 104 -1.01 -0.55 4.94
C TYR A 104 -1.37 0.22 6.20
N VAL A 105 -0.85 -0.26 7.35
CA VAL A 105 -0.77 0.49 8.59
C VAL A 105 0.70 0.68 8.97
N PHE A 106 1.00 1.75 9.71
CA PHE A 106 2.36 2.15 10.06
C PHE A 106 2.49 2.43 11.56
N PRO A 107 2.39 1.38 12.42
CA PRO A 107 2.44 1.54 13.87
C PRO A 107 3.83 1.90 14.38
N CYS A 108 3.86 2.65 15.48
CA CYS A 108 5.06 3.01 16.21
C CYS A 108 5.48 1.87 17.15
N ILE A 109 6.77 1.52 17.14
CA ILE A 109 7.36 0.44 17.96
C ILE A 109 8.39 0.97 18.97
N LYS A 110 8.55 2.29 19.09
CA LYS A 110 9.60 2.91 19.95
C LYS A 110 9.58 2.44 21.39
N GLN A 111 8.42 2.07 21.91
CA GLN A 111 8.26 1.54 23.27
C GLN A 111 9.00 0.22 23.52
N THR A 112 9.36 -0.52 22.47
CA THR A 112 10.13 -1.77 22.59
C THR A 112 11.61 -1.54 22.81
N GLY A 113 12.11 -0.33 22.57
CA GLY A 113 13.53 0.00 22.61
C GLY A 113 14.35 -0.59 21.46
N LEU A 114 13.72 -1.31 20.52
CA LEU A 114 14.37 -1.89 19.35
C LEU A 114 14.38 -0.88 18.19
N THR A 115 15.43 -0.95 17.37
CA THR A 115 15.41 -0.31 16.06
C THR A 115 14.39 -1.01 15.13
N SER A 116 13.95 -0.33 14.06
CA SER A 116 13.01 -0.89 13.09
C SER A 116 13.52 -2.20 12.48
N MET A 117 14.82 -2.31 12.24
CA MET A 117 15.42 -3.51 11.65
C MET A 117 15.50 -4.64 12.67
N GLU A 118 16.02 -4.39 13.88
CA GLU A 118 16.08 -5.40 14.95
C GLU A 118 14.70 -5.95 15.28
N PHE A 119 13.67 -5.08 15.27
CA PHE A 119 12.30 -5.50 15.51
C PHE A 119 11.84 -6.50 14.44
N VAL A 120 12.04 -6.17 13.16
CA VAL A 120 11.61 -7.05 12.04
C VAL A 120 12.34 -8.39 12.05
N GLU A 121 13.66 -8.38 12.25
CA GLU A 121 14.47 -9.61 12.29
C GLU A 121 14.05 -10.54 13.44
N LYS A 122 13.85 -9.97 14.62
CA LYS A 122 13.41 -10.73 15.80
C LYS A 122 11.98 -11.23 15.66
N LEU A 123 11.05 -10.39 15.19
CA LEU A 123 9.67 -10.77 14.97
C LEU A 123 9.55 -11.93 13.95
N LEU A 124 10.35 -11.86 12.88
CA LEU A 124 10.40 -12.94 11.89
C LEU A 124 10.95 -14.23 12.49
N THR A 125 12.04 -14.15 13.26
CA THR A 125 12.71 -15.31 13.81
C THR A 125 11.93 -15.97 14.96
N GLU A 126 11.30 -15.16 15.82
CA GLU A 126 10.64 -15.65 17.04
C GLU A 126 9.18 -15.99 16.83
N GLU A 127 8.50 -15.28 15.93
CA GLU A 127 7.05 -15.37 15.75
C GLU A 127 6.62 -15.67 14.30
N GLU A 128 7.57 -15.80 13.36
CA GLU A 128 7.32 -16.08 11.95
C GLU A 128 6.37 -15.06 11.28
N VAL A 129 6.43 -13.80 11.72
CA VAL A 129 5.66 -12.69 11.16
C VAL A 129 6.59 -11.73 10.45
N LEU A 130 6.38 -11.54 9.15
CA LEU A 130 7.16 -10.62 8.33
C LEU A 130 6.44 -9.28 8.16
N VAL A 131 7.12 -8.22 8.54
CA VAL A 131 6.72 -6.82 8.31
C VAL A 131 7.89 -6.07 7.67
N ILE A 132 7.69 -4.83 7.27
CA ILE A 132 8.77 -4.03 6.66
C ILE A 132 9.25 -2.98 7.67
N PRO A 133 10.57 -2.85 7.90
CA PRO A 133 11.09 -1.83 8.79
C PRO A 133 10.80 -0.43 8.24
N GLY A 134 10.37 0.48 9.09
CA GLY A 134 10.03 1.84 8.69
C GLY A 134 11.21 2.61 8.14
N SER A 135 12.43 2.33 8.59
CA SER A 135 13.68 2.90 8.08
C SER A 135 13.88 2.68 6.57
N SER A 136 13.27 1.63 5.97
CA SER A 136 13.27 1.42 4.50
C SER A 136 12.53 2.53 3.73
N PHE A 137 11.76 3.38 4.40
CA PHE A 137 11.02 4.49 3.80
C PHE A 137 11.64 5.86 4.10
N GLY A 138 12.85 5.86 4.62
CA GLY A 138 13.62 7.05 4.98
C GLY A 138 13.86 7.18 6.48
N ALA A 139 14.74 8.11 6.87
CA ALA A 139 15.17 8.28 8.25
C ALA A 139 14.02 8.56 9.24
N SER A 140 12.98 9.28 8.81
CA SER A 140 11.78 9.55 9.61
C SER A 140 10.93 8.31 9.92
N GLY A 141 11.14 7.22 9.19
CA GLY A 141 10.48 5.93 9.42
C GLY A 141 11.11 5.09 10.53
N GLU A 142 12.26 5.51 11.09
CA GLU A 142 12.88 4.79 12.20
C GLU A 142 11.98 4.79 13.45
N GLY A 143 11.87 3.63 14.10
CA GLY A 143 10.95 3.41 15.22
C GLY A 143 9.51 3.10 14.79
N PHE A 144 9.30 2.76 13.53
CA PHE A 144 8.03 2.32 12.96
C PHE A 144 8.20 1.03 12.15
N ILE A 145 7.09 0.34 11.90
CA ILE A 145 7.02 -0.80 10.98
C ILE A 145 5.84 -0.62 10.02
N ARG A 146 5.95 -1.14 8.80
CA ARG A 146 4.82 -1.20 7.87
C ARG A 146 4.21 -2.59 7.86
N CYS A 147 2.94 -2.69 8.21
CA CYS A 147 2.15 -3.90 8.09
C CYS A 147 1.17 -3.79 6.91
N SER A 148 1.07 -4.86 6.11
CA SER A 148 0.06 -4.96 5.04
C SER A 148 -1.16 -5.69 5.57
N TYR A 149 -2.36 -5.25 5.19
CA TYR A 149 -3.59 -6.01 5.44
C TYR A 149 -4.21 -6.63 4.18
N ALA A 150 -3.37 -6.82 3.14
CA ALA A 150 -3.76 -7.54 1.93
C ALA A 150 -3.66 -9.08 2.10
N TYR A 151 -4.17 -9.59 3.22
CA TYR A 151 -4.21 -11.01 3.59
C TYR A 151 -5.61 -11.40 4.06
N SER A 152 -5.90 -12.72 4.22
CA SER A 152 -7.16 -13.18 4.78
C SER A 152 -7.35 -12.68 6.22
N GLU A 153 -8.60 -12.53 6.66
CA GLU A 153 -8.90 -12.11 8.03
C GLU A 153 -8.26 -13.02 9.08
N ASP A 154 -8.29 -14.35 8.86
CA ASP A 154 -7.69 -15.32 9.77
C ASP A 154 -6.18 -15.12 9.92
N ASN A 155 -5.47 -14.90 8.81
CA ASN A 155 -4.04 -14.62 8.82
C ASN A 155 -3.73 -13.30 9.55
N LEU A 156 -4.56 -12.27 9.38
CA LEU A 156 -4.37 -11.00 10.06
C LEU A 156 -4.56 -11.14 11.58
N ARG A 157 -5.58 -11.89 12.02
CA ARG A 157 -5.84 -12.16 13.44
C ARG A 157 -4.72 -12.98 14.08
N GLU A 158 -4.22 -13.99 13.37
CA GLU A 158 -3.08 -14.79 13.82
C GLU A 158 -1.82 -13.93 13.93
N ALA A 159 -1.52 -13.12 12.91
CA ALA A 159 -0.37 -12.22 12.94
C ALA A 159 -0.46 -11.21 14.11
N LEU A 160 -1.64 -10.67 14.40
CA LEU A 160 -1.88 -9.79 15.55
C LEU A 160 -1.66 -10.52 16.88
N THR A 161 -2.07 -11.78 16.99
CA THR A 161 -1.86 -12.60 18.18
C THR A 161 -0.37 -12.84 18.44
N ARG A 162 0.39 -13.16 17.40
CA ARG A 162 1.84 -13.34 17.46
C ARG A 162 2.55 -12.03 17.80
N LEU A 163 2.11 -10.94 17.19
CA LEU A 163 2.65 -9.61 17.46
C LEU A 163 2.41 -9.18 18.92
N ASP A 164 1.23 -9.42 19.49
CA ASP A 164 0.94 -9.15 20.91
C ASP A 164 1.90 -9.92 21.82
N ARG A 165 2.10 -11.22 21.55
CA ARG A 165 3.03 -12.07 22.31
C ARG A 165 4.47 -11.54 22.24
N PHE A 166 4.89 -11.11 21.06
CA PHE A 166 6.21 -10.51 20.84
C PHE A 166 6.37 -9.19 21.59
N ILE A 167 5.40 -8.27 21.46
CA ILE A 167 5.45 -6.95 22.11
C ILE A 167 5.56 -7.10 23.63
N ARG A 168 4.83 -8.02 24.25
CA ARG A 168 4.90 -8.27 25.71
C ARG A 168 6.28 -8.70 26.23
N LYS A 169 7.14 -9.28 25.37
CA LYS A 169 8.52 -9.62 25.75
C LYS A 169 9.42 -8.39 25.81
N TYR A 170 9.15 -7.38 25.00
CA TYR A 170 10.01 -6.21 24.81
C TYR A 170 9.44 -4.92 25.42
N THR A 171 8.22 -4.92 25.90
CA THR A 171 7.64 -3.82 26.69
C THR A 171 7.54 -4.26 28.15
N LYS A 172 8.28 -3.57 29.04
CA LYS A 172 8.20 -3.75 30.50
C LYS A 172 7.02 -2.98 31.07
#